data_06df58723782464a40dc2dda17f7677b
#
_entry.id   06df58723782464a40dc2dda17f7677b
#
_cell.length_a   1.000
_cell.length_b   1.000
_cell.length_c   1.000
_cell.angle_alpha   90.00
_cell.angle_beta   90.00
_cell.angle_gamma   90.00
#
_symmetry.space_group_name_H-M   'P 1'
#
loop_
_entity.id
_entity.type
_entity.pdbx_description
1 polymer ?
#
loop_
_entity_poly.entity_id
_entity_poly.type
_entity_poly.pdbx_seq_one_letter_code
_entity_poly.pdbx_strand_id
1 'polypeptide(L)'
;MRHDFKQYYEVCTAVDYLVGDVLAALDKAGVADNTVVFFFGDHGRGMPRSKRWCYEQGTHVPLLVRWPGKLKAGSVNDDLVAFVDFAPTALSLADATVPKAMQGQVFLGSAAASPRKYVYHHRDRMDETYDRIRAVRDKQYRYVRNFHPELPYAQRVQYMELMPTMQVWRKLNAEGKLNDTQKLFFAATKPKEELYDVDADPHEVRNLADSPAHQEKLRELRAALDQWLEDARDLGAVPEKELIQRGLVADRLKEYEKRKEKTP
;
A
#
# COMPACT_ATOMS: atom_id res chain seq x y z
N MET A 1 17.71 7.28 -12.31
CA MET A 1 17.36 5.86 -12.02
C MET A 1 18.44 5.13 -11.25
N ARG A 2 19.65 4.84 -11.79
CA ARG A 2 20.71 4.14 -11.00
C ARG A 2 21.06 4.82 -9.68
N HIS A 3 21.09 6.14 -9.64
CA HIS A 3 21.35 6.93 -8.42
C HIS A 3 20.31 6.67 -7.34
N ASP A 4 19.02 6.73 -7.67
CA ASP A 4 17.93 6.53 -6.71
C ASP A 4 17.90 5.09 -6.18
N PHE A 5 18.16 4.11 -7.06
CA PHE A 5 18.30 2.71 -6.63
C PHE A 5 19.53 2.49 -5.74
N LYS A 6 20.65 3.15 -6.02
CA LYS A 6 21.84 3.10 -5.16
C LYS A 6 21.49 3.60 -3.75
N GLN A 7 20.89 4.79 -3.66
CA GLN A 7 20.47 5.35 -2.37
C GLN A 7 19.47 4.44 -1.64
N TYR A 8 18.52 3.86 -2.37
CA TYR A 8 17.57 2.92 -1.79
C TYR A 8 18.27 1.70 -1.18
N TYR A 9 19.23 1.09 -1.86
CA TYR A 9 19.98 -0.05 -1.32
C TYR A 9 20.89 0.34 -0.15
N GLU A 10 21.49 1.53 -0.17
CA GLU A 10 22.27 2.06 0.95
C GLU A 10 21.38 2.22 2.21
N VAL A 11 20.16 2.73 2.04
CA VAL A 11 19.19 2.83 3.14
C VAL A 11 18.79 1.44 3.64
N CYS A 12 18.55 0.46 2.76
CA CYS A 12 18.26 -0.92 3.16
C CYS A 12 19.39 -1.51 4.03
N THR A 13 20.64 -1.29 3.63
CA THR A 13 21.81 -1.72 4.42
C THR A 13 21.87 -1.05 5.78
N ALA A 14 21.61 0.28 5.83
CA ALA A 14 21.57 0.99 7.10
C ALA A 14 20.45 0.49 8.03
N VAL A 15 19.28 0.18 7.48
CA VAL A 15 18.17 -0.42 8.25
C VAL A 15 18.54 -1.78 8.79
N ASP A 16 19.27 -2.62 8.03
CA ASP A 16 19.75 -3.93 8.48
C ASP A 16 20.64 -3.81 9.72
N TYR A 17 21.59 -2.86 9.74
CA TYR A 17 22.39 -2.57 10.94
C TYR A 17 21.53 -2.16 12.13
N LEU A 18 20.54 -1.27 11.94
CA LEU A 18 19.65 -0.83 13.01
C LEU A 18 18.82 -2.00 13.58
N VAL A 19 18.36 -2.91 12.73
CA VAL A 19 17.67 -4.14 13.17
C VAL A 19 18.62 -4.99 14.01
N GLY A 20 19.88 -5.16 13.57
CA GLY A 20 20.90 -5.86 14.34
C GLY A 20 21.10 -5.26 15.74
N ASP A 21 21.22 -3.94 15.83
CA ASP A 21 21.36 -3.23 17.12
C ASP A 21 20.16 -3.46 18.06
N VAL A 22 18.93 -3.43 17.52
CA VAL A 22 17.71 -3.69 18.31
C VAL A 22 17.70 -5.13 18.83
N LEU A 23 18.02 -6.10 17.98
CA LEU A 23 18.08 -7.51 18.39
C LEU A 23 19.16 -7.76 19.45
N ALA A 24 20.36 -7.17 19.28
CA ALA A 24 21.43 -7.24 20.28
C ALA A 24 21.05 -6.61 21.62
N ALA A 25 20.27 -5.51 21.59
CA ALA A 25 19.75 -4.88 22.81
C ALA A 25 18.77 -5.78 23.57
N LEU A 26 17.90 -6.52 22.87
CA LEU A 26 16.98 -7.50 23.47
C LEU A 26 17.77 -8.66 24.12
N ASP A 27 18.77 -9.18 23.44
CA ASP A 27 19.64 -10.25 23.94
C ASP A 27 20.39 -9.77 25.20
N LYS A 28 21.00 -8.59 25.16
CA LYS A 28 21.69 -7.98 26.31
C LYS A 28 20.77 -7.73 27.51
N ALA A 29 19.53 -7.38 27.26
CA ALA A 29 18.52 -7.20 28.31
C ALA A 29 17.98 -8.52 28.87
N GLY A 30 18.31 -9.68 28.29
CA GLY A 30 17.82 -10.99 28.71
C GLY A 30 16.32 -11.20 28.44
N VAL A 31 15.72 -10.45 27.52
CA VAL A 31 14.27 -10.52 27.22
C VAL A 31 13.97 -11.06 25.83
N ALA A 32 14.96 -11.40 25.06
CA ALA A 32 14.82 -11.82 23.65
C ALA A 32 13.88 -13.03 23.48
N ASP A 33 13.92 -14.00 24.40
CA ASP A 33 13.08 -15.19 24.32
C ASP A 33 11.62 -14.93 24.73
N ASN A 34 11.34 -13.83 25.41
CA ASN A 34 9.99 -13.40 25.79
C ASN A 34 9.51 -12.17 24.99
N THR A 35 10.07 -11.95 23.82
CA THR A 35 9.73 -10.81 22.97
C THR A 35 9.34 -11.26 21.58
N VAL A 36 8.17 -10.82 21.10
CA VAL A 36 7.79 -10.93 19.69
C VAL A 36 8.28 -9.70 18.95
N VAL A 37 9.05 -9.90 17.89
CA VAL A 37 9.55 -8.81 17.05
C VAL A 37 8.85 -8.85 15.70
N PHE A 38 8.22 -7.73 15.30
CA PHE A 38 7.67 -7.52 13.96
C PHE A 38 8.58 -6.56 13.21
N PHE A 39 9.11 -6.96 12.07
CA PHE A 39 9.76 -6.08 11.12
C PHE A 39 8.91 -5.99 9.86
N PHE A 40 8.55 -4.79 9.44
CA PHE A 40 7.70 -4.58 8.27
C PHE A 40 7.98 -3.24 7.60
N GLY A 41 7.66 -3.14 6.28
CA GLY A 41 7.61 -1.87 5.59
C GLY A 41 6.24 -1.21 5.80
N ASP A 42 6.19 0.10 5.96
CA ASP A 42 4.93 0.86 6.12
C ASP A 42 4.20 1.08 4.78
N HIS A 43 4.94 1.10 3.69
CA HIS A 43 4.47 1.20 2.31
C HIS A 43 5.57 0.75 1.34
N GLY A 44 5.26 0.65 0.06
CA GLY A 44 6.24 0.37 -0.98
C GLY A 44 7.33 1.45 -1.08
N ARG A 45 8.41 1.12 -1.76
CA ARG A 45 9.56 2.01 -1.94
C ARG A 45 9.17 3.39 -2.45
N GLY A 46 9.95 4.41 -2.09
CA GLY A 46 9.74 5.81 -2.49
C GLY A 46 10.07 6.06 -3.97
N MET A 47 9.48 5.30 -4.89
CA MET A 47 9.67 5.40 -6.34
C MET A 47 8.34 5.72 -7.04
N PRO A 48 8.37 6.27 -8.27
CA PRO A 48 7.14 6.45 -9.06
C PRO A 48 6.38 5.13 -9.22
N ARG A 49 5.05 5.20 -9.21
CA ARG A 49 4.13 4.04 -9.30
C ARG A 49 4.34 2.97 -8.20
N SER A 50 4.97 3.31 -7.10
CA SER A 50 5.20 2.43 -5.95
C SER A 50 4.53 3.03 -4.71
N LYS A 51 5.22 3.81 -3.89
CA LYS A 51 4.59 4.58 -2.81
C LYS A 51 3.38 5.37 -3.35
N ARG A 52 2.28 5.41 -2.62
CA ARG A 52 1.00 6.08 -2.93
C ARG A 52 0.09 5.37 -3.93
N TRP A 53 0.44 4.18 -4.40
CA TRP A 53 -0.36 3.43 -5.36
C TRP A 53 -0.90 2.15 -4.76
N CYS A 54 -2.14 1.77 -5.15
CA CYS A 54 -2.79 0.54 -4.71
C CYS A 54 -2.35 -0.69 -5.51
N TYR A 55 -1.12 -0.67 -6.06
CA TYR A 55 -0.50 -1.79 -6.77
C TYR A 55 0.43 -2.61 -5.85
N GLU A 56 0.84 -3.80 -6.29
CA GLU A 56 1.79 -4.66 -5.54
C GLU A 56 3.03 -3.87 -5.08
N GLN A 57 3.62 -3.06 -5.96
CA GLN A 57 4.80 -2.27 -5.64
C GLN A 57 4.57 -1.24 -4.52
N GLY A 58 3.33 -0.85 -4.27
CA GLY A 58 2.96 0.12 -3.23
C GLY A 58 2.44 -0.50 -1.94
N THR A 59 1.89 -1.71 -2.01
CA THR A 59 1.11 -2.31 -0.92
C THR A 59 1.60 -3.68 -0.46
N HIS A 60 2.31 -4.44 -1.30
CA HIS A 60 2.92 -5.71 -0.92
C HIS A 60 4.28 -5.43 -0.29
N VAL A 61 4.30 -5.26 1.03
CA VAL A 61 5.49 -4.89 1.81
C VAL A 61 6.02 -6.10 2.58
N PRO A 62 7.34 -6.15 2.89
CA PRO A 62 7.88 -7.21 3.72
C PRO A 62 7.25 -7.21 5.11
N LEU A 63 6.98 -8.41 5.63
CA LEU A 63 6.62 -8.67 7.00
C LEU A 63 7.44 -9.87 7.50
N LEU A 64 8.30 -9.65 8.48
CA LEU A 64 9.02 -10.71 9.16
C LEU A 64 8.62 -10.72 10.64
N VAL A 65 8.45 -11.92 11.18
CA VAL A 65 8.10 -12.10 12.59
C VAL A 65 9.13 -13.02 13.23
N ARG A 66 9.76 -12.54 14.32
CA ARG A 66 10.59 -13.37 15.21
C ARG A 66 9.82 -13.63 16.49
N TRP A 67 9.55 -14.90 16.79
CA TRP A 67 8.90 -15.33 18.01
C TRP A 67 9.54 -16.63 18.50
N PRO A 68 10.58 -16.54 19.34
CA PRO A 68 11.34 -17.71 19.81
C PRO A 68 10.45 -18.74 20.50
N GLY A 69 10.68 -20.02 20.20
CA GLY A 69 9.95 -21.13 20.79
C GLY A 69 8.47 -21.29 20.34
N LYS A 70 7.97 -20.37 19.50
CA LYS A 70 6.59 -20.40 19.00
C LYS A 70 6.49 -20.51 17.48
N LEU A 71 7.38 -19.85 16.76
CA LEU A 71 7.46 -19.95 15.30
C LEU A 71 8.71 -20.72 14.88
N LYS A 72 8.54 -21.61 13.91
CA LYS A 72 9.67 -22.33 13.30
C LYS A 72 10.53 -21.33 12.50
N ALA A 73 11.82 -21.31 12.79
CA ALA A 73 12.76 -20.49 12.04
C ALA A 73 12.76 -20.85 10.55
N GLY A 74 12.83 -19.84 9.67
CA GLY A 74 12.82 -20.01 8.22
C GLY A 74 11.48 -20.46 7.63
N SER A 75 10.40 -20.51 8.42
CA SER A 75 9.06 -20.76 7.88
C SER A 75 8.56 -19.57 7.06
N VAL A 76 7.79 -19.86 6.02
CA VAL A 76 7.11 -18.86 5.17
C VAL A 76 5.62 -19.09 5.29
N ASN A 77 4.86 -18.00 5.40
CA ASN A 77 3.41 -18.00 5.35
C ASN A 77 2.96 -17.03 4.24
N ASP A 78 2.13 -17.49 3.33
CA ASP A 78 1.57 -16.75 2.21
C ASP A 78 0.13 -16.25 2.46
N ASP A 79 -0.34 -16.30 3.71
CA ASP A 79 -1.65 -15.75 4.07
C ASP A 79 -1.67 -14.22 3.95
N LEU A 80 -2.83 -13.72 3.56
CA LEU A 80 -3.04 -12.29 3.42
C LEU A 80 -3.16 -11.64 4.80
N VAL A 81 -2.25 -10.70 5.09
CA VAL A 81 -2.21 -9.91 6.32
C VAL A 81 -2.30 -8.42 5.95
N ALA A 82 -3.05 -7.65 6.71
CA ALA A 82 -3.18 -6.21 6.52
C ALA A 82 -2.77 -5.45 7.80
N PHE A 83 -2.42 -4.17 7.69
CA PHE A 83 -2.00 -3.37 8.85
C PHE A 83 -3.07 -3.27 9.95
N VAL A 84 -4.35 -3.32 9.59
CA VAL A 84 -5.46 -3.35 10.56
C VAL A 84 -5.39 -4.56 11.49
N ASP A 85 -4.65 -5.61 11.13
CA ASP A 85 -4.51 -6.87 11.88
C ASP A 85 -3.43 -6.79 12.96
N PHE A 86 -2.52 -5.82 12.90
CA PHE A 86 -1.37 -5.74 13.81
C PHE A 86 -1.81 -5.42 15.23
N ALA A 87 -2.66 -4.41 15.41
CA ALA A 87 -3.12 -4.02 16.73
C ALA A 87 -3.92 -5.12 17.45
N PRO A 88 -4.96 -5.75 16.84
CA PRO A 88 -5.65 -6.86 17.48
C PRO A 88 -4.72 -8.05 17.75
N THR A 89 -3.75 -8.32 16.89
CA THR A 89 -2.76 -9.38 17.10
C THR A 89 -1.87 -9.06 18.31
N ALA A 90 -1.33 -7.84 18.39
CA ALA A 90 -0.49 -7.43 19.53
C ALA A 90 -1.25 -7.49 20.85
N LEU A 91 -2.50 -7.05 20.90
CA LEU A 91 -3.35 -7.14 22.08
C LEU A 91 -3.59 -8.62 22.48
N SER A 92 -3.91 -9.47 21.52
CA SER A 92 -4.13 -10.90 21.77
C SER A 92 -2.87 -11.59 22.30
N LEU A 93 -1.69 -11.26 21.75
CA LEU A 93 -0.42 -11.81 22.23
C LEU A 93 -0.04 -11.33 23.63
N ALA A 94 -0.56 -10.19 24.06
CA ALA A 94 -0.40 -9.64 25.42
C ALA A 94 -1.53 -10.07 26.38
N ASP A 95 -2.35 -11.05 26.01
CA ASP A 95 -3.54 -11.49 26.78
C ASP A 95 -4.52 -10.35 27.10
N ALA A 96 -4.52 -9.28 26.29
CA ALA A 96 -5.42 -8.14 26.43
C ALA A 96 -6.68 -8.32 25.57
N THR A 97 -7.79 -7.74 26.02
CA THR A 97 -9.05 -7.77 25.29
C THR A 97 -8.95 -6.96 23.99
N VAL A 98 -9.28 -7.58 22.86
CA VAL A 98 -9.39 -6.89 21.57
C VAL A 98 -10.71 -6.12 21.51
N PRO A 99 -10.70 -4.77 21.37
CA PRO A 99 -11.93 -3.98 21.26
C PRO A 99 -12.76 -4.36 20.03
N LYS A 100 -14.08 -4.46 20.19
CA LYS A 100 -15.02 -4.82 19.11
C LYS A 100 -15.02 -3.80 17.94
N ALA A 101 -14.56 -2.58 18.16
CA ALA A 101 -14.44 -1.55 17.12
C ALA A 101 -13.26 -1.76 16.19
N MET A 102 -12.31 -2.66 16.51
CA MET A 102 -11.20 -2.98 15.62
C MET A 102 -11.69 -3.82 14.45
N GLN A 103 -11.36 -3.40 13.24
CA GLN A 103 -11.75 -4.08 11.99
C GLN A 103 -10.80 -5.20 11.58
N GLY A 104 -9.60 -5.24 12.16
CA GLY A 104 -8.60 -6.27 11.90
C GLY A 104 -8.90 -7.57 12.62
N GLN A 105 -8.23 -8.63 12.19
CA GLN A 105 -8.28 -9.95 12.81
C GLN A 105 -6.92 -10.35 13.37
N VAL A 106 -6.92 -11.19 14.40
CA VAL A 106 -5.67 -11.78 14.92
C VAL A 106 -5.12 -12.75 13.90
N PHE A 107 -3.86 -12.56 13.47
CA PHE A 107 -3.21 -13.42 12.46
C PHE A 107 -2.09 -14.30 13.04
N LEU A 108 -1.78 -14.17 14.34
CA LEU A 108 -0.69 -14.88 14.98
C LEU A 108 -1.08 -15.34 16.39
N GLY A 109 -0.58 -16.49 16.81
CA GLY A 109 -0.82 -17.04 18.15
C GLY A 109 -2.02 -17.99 18.22
N SER A 110 -2.38 -18.41 19.43
CA SER A 110 -3.44 -19.40 19.68
C SER A 110 -4.85 -18.91 19.30
N ALA A 111 -5.05 -17.61 19.29
CA ALA A 111 -6.31 -16.96 18.91
C ALA A 111 -6.34 -16.50 17.44
N ALA A 112 -5.40 -16.96 16.63
CA ALA A 112 -5.37 -16.61 15.22
C ALA A 112 -6.66 -17.03 14.50
N ALA A 113 -7.24 -16.09 13.77
CA ALA A 113 -8.42 -16.34 12.94
C ALA A 113 -8.05 -17.17 11.70
N SER A 114 -9.05 -17.72 11.02
CA SER A 114 -8.84 -18.32 9.70
C SER A 114 -8.28 -17.30 8.72
N PRO A 115 -7.40 -17.71 7.76
CA PRO A 115 -6.86 -16.82 6.76
C PRO A 115 -7.94 -16.06 6.01
N ARG A 116 -7.76 -14.77 5.80
CA ARG A 116 -8.68 -13.95 5.03
C ARG A 116 -8.61 -14.27 3.54
N LYS A 117 -9.72 -14.16 2.85
CA LYS A 117 -9.77 -14.33 1.40
C LYS A 117 -9.29 -13.08 0.66
N TYR A 118 -9.51 -11.89 1.23
CA TYR A 118 -9.25 -10.60 0.59
C TYR A 118 -8.53 -9.63 1.52
N VAL A 119 -7.69 -8.78 0.93
CA VAL A 119 -7.22 -7.52 1.51
C VAL A 119 -7.65 -6.36 0.64
N TYR A 120 -7.86 -5.19 1.27
CA TYR A 120 -8.39 -4.00 0.61
C TYR A 120 -7.42 -2.85 0.72
N HIS A 121 -7.38 -2.03 -0.32
CA HIS A 121 -6.51 -0.88 -0.39
C HIS A 121 -7.31 0.33 -0.87
N HIS A 122 -6.92 1.50 -0.40
CA HIS A 122 -7.57 2.74 -0.80
C HIS A 122 -6.57 3.87 -0.95
N ARG A 123 -6.93 4.79 -1.80
CA ARG A 123 -6.27 6.07 -1.97
C ARG A 123 -7.32 7.14 -2.19
N ASP A 124 -7.14 8.28 -1.53
CA ASP A 124 -7.89 9.49 -1.79
C ASP A 124 -6.89 10.63 -2.06
N ARG A 125 -6.84 11.67 -1.23
CA ARG A 125 -5.84 12.71 -1.39
C ARG A 125 -4.43 12.23 -1.04
N MET A 126 -3.49 12.58 -1.90
CA MET A 126 -2.06 12.42 -1.67
C MET A 126 -1.37 13.77 -1.82
N ASP A 127 -0.91 14.36 -0.71
CA ASP A 127 -0.36 15.70 -0.64
C ASP A 127 -1.34 16.72 -1.31
N GLU A 128 -0.93 17.43 -2.37
CA GLU A 128 -1.77 18.38 -3.11
C GLU A 128 -2.73 17.75 -4.11
N THR A 129 -2.65 16.44 -4.34
CA THR A 129 -3.33 15.76 -5.45
C THR A 129 -4.45 14.86 -4.94
N TYR A 130 -5.67 15.10 -5.43
CA TYR A 130 -6.82 14.25 -5.16
C TYR A 130 -7.00 13.20 -6.25
N ASP A 131 -7.31 11.98 -5.83
CA ASP A 131 -7.77 10.88 -6.68
C ASP A 131 -8.49 9.87 -5.78
N ARG A 132 -9.53 9.22 -6.24
CA ARG A 132 -10.22 8.18 -5.49
C ARG A 132 -10.01 6.84 -6.17
N ILE A 133 -9.25 5.97 -5.51
CA ILE A 133 -8.94 4.61 -5.97
C ILE A 133 -9.27 3.64 -4.84
N ARG A 134 -9.89 2.52 -5.19
CA ARG A 134 -10.14 1.39 -4.29
C ARG A 134 -9.66 0.12 -4.95
N ALA A 135 -9.08 -0.78 -4.17
CA ALA A 135 -8.63 -2.06 -4.69
C ALA A 135 -8.94 -3.19 -3.72
N VAL A 136 -9.15 -4.37 -4.26
CA VAL A 136 -9.23 -5.64 -3.53
C VAL A 136 -8.26 -6.62 -4.14
N ARG A 137 -7.61 -7.42 -3.30
CA ARG A 137 -6.67 -8.45 -3.70
C ARG A 137 -7.02 -9.77 -3.00
N ASP A 138 -7.10 -10.86 -3.74
CA ASP A 138 -6.97 -12.23 -3.24
C ASP A 138 -5.51 -12.71 -3.37
N LYS A 139 -5.22 -14.00 -3.21
CA LYS A 139 -3.84 -14.52 -3.28
C LYS A 139 -3.20 -14.38 -4.68
N GLN A 140 -3.98 -14.30 -5.74
CA GLN A 140 -3.48 -14.28 -7.13
C GLN A 140 -3.89 -13.04 -7.92
N TYR A 141 -5.09 -12.50 -7.68
CA TYR A 141 -5.64 -11.42 -8.49
C TYR A 141 -5.81 -10.14 -7.70
N ARG A 142 -5.56 -9.02 -8.37
CA ARG A 142 -5.87 -7.68 -7.89
C ARG A 142 -6.88 -7.02 -8.82
N TYR A 143 -7.94 -6.51 -8.24
CA TYR A 143 -8.90 -5.62 -8.90
C TYR A 143 -8.75 -4.21 -8.37
N VAL A 144 -8.72 -3.23 -9.27
CA VAL A 144 -8.63 -1.80 -8.96
C VAL A 144 -9.81 -1.08 -9.61
N ARG A 145 -10.47 -0.20 -8.86
CA ARG A 145 -11.50 0.71 -9.36
C ARG A 145 -11.02 2.14 -9.24
N ASN A 146 -10.97 2.83 -10.38
CA ASN A 146 -10.65 4.24 -10.50
C ASN A 146 -11.96 5.04 -10.57
N PHE A 147 -12.25 5.86 -9.56
CA PHE A 147 -13.48 6.66 -9.52
C PHE A 147 -13.35 7.98 -10.29
N HIS A 148 -12.12 8.37 -10.60
CA HIS A 148 -11.76 9.53 -11.44
C HIS A 148 -10.92 9.06 -12.64
N PRO A 149 -11.53 8.32 -13.61
CA PRO A 149 -10.82 7.83 -14.78
C PRO A 149 -10.34 8.96 -15.70
N GLU A 150 -10.95 10.13 -15.64
CA GLU A 150 -10.54 11.34 -16.36
C GLU A 150 -9.19 11.91 -15.90
N LEU A 151 -8.71 11.56 -14.71
CA LEU A 151 -7.43 12.01 -14.19
C LEU A 151 -6.30 11.08 -14.62
N PRO A 152 -5.12 11.59 -15.03
CA PRO A 152 -3.97 10.76 -15.39
C PRO A 152 -3.36 10.07 -14.14
N TYR A 153 -2.62 8.98 -14.35
CA TYR A 153 -1.80 8.40 -13.27
C TYR A 153 -0.69 9.36 -12.83
N ALA A 154 0.03 9.97 -13.78
CA ALA A 154 1.16 10.84 -13.52
C ALA A 154 0.73 12.27 -13.13
N GLN A 155 -0.28 12.42 -12.26
CA GLN A 155 -0.58 13.72 -11.67
C GLN A 155 0.67 14.31 -11.02
N ARG A 156 0.74 15.64 -10.94
CA ARG A 156 1.89 16.30 -10.32
C ARG A 156 1.77 16.24 -8.80
N VAL A 157 2.71 15.55 -8.17
CA VAL A 157 2.89 15.51 -6.72
C VAL A 157 4.29 16.03 -6.44
N GLN A 158 4.43 17.12 -5.67
CA GLN A 158 5.71 17.79 -5.44
C GLN A 158 6.80 16.82 -4.97
N TYR A 159 6.48 15.97 -4.01
CA TYR A 159 7.41 14.97 -3.52
C TYR A 159 7.93 14.03 -4.64
N MET A 160 7.06 13.63 -5.57
CA MET A 160 7.45 12.77 -6.69
C MET A 160 8.31 13.52 -7.71
N GLU A 161 8.05 14.80 -7.94
CA GLU A 161 8.82 15.64 -8.87
C GLU A 161 10.26 15.91 -8.40
N LEU A 162 10.54 15.77 -7.10
CA LEU A 162 11.89 15.87 -6.56
C LEU A 162 12.76 14.64 -6.86
N MET A 163 12.18 13.54 -7.30
CA MET A 163 12.91 12.30 -7.58
C MET A 163 13.62 12.38 -8.94
N PRO A 164 14.95 12.19 -9.02
CA PRO A 164 15.68 12.17 -10.29
C PRO A 164 15.09 11.19 -11.31
N THR A 165 14.63 10.01 -10.86
CA THR A 165 13.93 9.06 -11.73
C THR A 165 12.68 9.64 -12.37
N MET A 166 11.85 10.37 -11.61
CA MET A 166 10.64 10.98 -12.16
C MET A 166 10.96 12.10 -13.15
N GLN A 167 11.96 12.93 -12.84
CA GLN A 167 12.42 14.01 -13.74
C GLN A 167 12.88 13.44 -15.09
N VAL A 168 13.72 12.39 -15.06
CA VAL A 168 14.16 11.69 -16.28
C VAL A 168 12.98 11.08 -17.02
N TRP A 169 12.03 10.47 -16.31
CA TRP A 169 10.87 9.83 -16.93
C TRP A 169 9.96 10.86 -17.62
N ARG A 170 9.69 12.01 -16.97
CA ARG A 170 8.96 13.13 -17.61
C ARG A 170 9.68 13.69 -18.83
N LYS A 171 11.01 13.86 -18.76
CA LYS A 171 11.81 14.31 -19.90
C LYS A 171 11.68 13.33 -21.08
N LEU A 172 11.87 12.04 -20.85
CA LEU A 172 11.75 11.02 -21.89
C LEU A 172 10.33 10.95 -22.47
N ASN A 173 9.31 11.16 -21.63
CA ASN A 173 7.92 11.26 -22.11
C ASN A 173 7.73 12.44 -23.05
N ALA A 174 8.22 13.64 -22.68
CA ALA A 174 8.13 14.83 -23.52
C ALA A 174 8.90 14.69 -24.84
N GLU A 175 9.99 13.92 -24.85
CA GLU A 175 10.80 13.63 -26.05
C GLU A 175 10.22 12.46 -26.89
N GLY A 176 9.13 11.82 -26.47
CA GLY A 176 8.54 10.66 -27.16
C GLY A 176 9.40 9.39 -27.12
N LYS A 177 10.35 9.28 -26.18
CA LYS A 177 11.34 8.21 -26.09
C LYS A 177 10.94 7.05 -25.17
N LEU A 178 9.73 7.04 -24.64
CA LEU A 178 9.23 5.96 -23.79
C LEU A 178 8.75 4.79 -24.65
N ASN A 179 8.97 3.55 -24.17
CA ASN A 179 8.32 2.37 -24.72
C ASN A 179 6.86 2.32 -24.27
N ASP A 180 6.07 1.39 -24.83
CA ASP A 180 4.62 1.33 -24.58
C ASP A 180 4.27 1.05 -23.12
N THR A 181 5.00 0.17 -22.43
CA THR A 181 4.81 -0.07 -21.00
C THR A 181 5.08 1.20 -20.17
N GLN A 182 6.13 1.93 -20.48
CA GLN A 182 6.48 3.15 -19.76
C GLN A 182 5.47 4.28 -20.00
N LYS A 183 4.85 4.34 -21.19
CA LYS A 183 3.81 5.32 -21.53
C LYS A 183 2.53 5.13 -20.73
N LEU A 184 2.22 3.92 -20.24
CA LEU A 184 0.99 3.65 -19.47
C LEU A 184 0.83 4.62 -18.29
N PHE A 185 1.92 4.95 -17.60
CA PHE A 185 1.87 5.88 -16.47
C PHE A 185 1.57 7.33 -16.88
N PHE A 186 1.85 7.70 -18.13
CA PHE A 186 1.59 9.04 -18.67
C PHE A 186 0.33 9.12 -19.52
N ALA A 187 -0.49 8.07 -19.53
CA ALA A 187 -1.79 8.12 -20.20
C ALA A 187 -2.62 9.28 -19.66
N ALA A 188 -3.31 10.00 -20.53
CA ALA A 188 -4.12 11.17 -20.18
C ALA A 188 -5.32 10.79 -19.28
N THR A 189 -5.77 9.55 -19.37
CA THR A 189 -6.88 8.98 -18.59
C THR A 189 -6.49 7.62 -18.05
N LYS A 190 -7.22 7.14 -17.04
CA LYS A 190 -7.09 5.79 -16.48
C LYS A 190 -8.24 4.89 -16.96
N PRO A 191 -8.05 3.56 -17.07
CA PRO A 191 -9.17 2.64 -17.11
C PRO A 191 -10.06 2.83 -15.89
N LYS A 192 -11.37 2.70 -16.08
CA LYS A 192 -12.33 2.73 -14.96
C LYS A 192 -12.11 1.54 -14.02
N GLU A 193 -11.76 0.39 -14.58
CA GLU A 193 -11.50 -0.85 -13.87
C GLU A 193 -10.20 -1.49 -14.38
N GLU A 194 -9.47 -2.10 -13.46
CA GLU A 194 -8.25 -2.83 -13.77
C GLU A 194 -8.30 -4.19 -13.06
N LEU A 195 -7.84 -5.22 -13.75
CA LEU A 195 -7.67 -6.56 -13.19
C LEU A 195 -6.30 -7.09 -13.56
N TYR A 196 -5.56 -7.59 -12.59
CA TYR A 196 -4.22 -8.14 -12.79
C TYR A 196 -4.09 -9.51 -12.16
N ASP A 197 -3.44 -10.43 -12.85
CA ASP A 197 -2.90 -11.66 -12.30
C ASP A 197 -1.49 -11.32 -11.78
N VAL A 198 -1.33 -11.18 -10.47
CA VAL A 198 -0.07 -10.70 -9.86
C VAL A 198 1.03 -11.74 -9.84
N ASP A 199 0.70 -13.02 -10.05
CA ASP A 199 1.68 -14.09 -10.20
C ASP A 199 2.28 -14.09 -11.61
N ALA A 200 1.45 -13.91 -12.63
CA ALA A 200 1.87 -13.86 -14.04
C ALA A 200 2.39 -12.47 -14.46
N ASP A 201 1.93 -11.42 -13.81
CA ASP A 201 2.27 -10.01 -14.08
C ASP A 201 2.52 -9.25 -12.77
N PRO A 202 3.64 -9.49 -12.07
CA PRO A 202 3.96 -8.86 -10.79
C PRO A 202 4.19 -7.34 -10.89
N HIS A 203 4.24 -6.80 -12.10
CA HIS A 203 4.35 -5.37 -12.36
C HIS A 203 3.02 -4.70 -12.73
N GLU A 204 1.95 -5.48 -12.88
CA GLU A 204 0.59 -5.00 -13.15
C GLU A 204 0.54 -4.03 -14.35
N VAL A 205 1.09 -4.48 -15.47
CA VAL A 205 1.14 -3.71 -16.73
C VAL A 205 0.11 -4.18 -17.75
N ARG A 206 -0.39 -5.42 -17.62
CA ARG A 206 -1.39 -6.02 -18.51
C ARG A 206 -2.76 -6.07 -17.85
N ASN A 207 -3.59 -5.06 -18.08
CA ASN A 207 -4.96 -5.04 -17.59
C ASN A 207 -5.81 -6.13 -18.25
N LEU A 208 -6.40 -7.00 -17.45
CA LEU A 208 -7.26 -8.14 -17.85
C LEU A 208 -8.75 -7.83 -17.72
N ALA A 209 -9.15 -6.60 -17.37
CA ALA A 209 -10.55 -6.26 -17.11
C ALA A 209 -11.47 -6.53 -18.31
N ASP A 210 -10.96 -6.35 -19.54
CA ASP A 210 -11.70 -6.60 -20.78
C ASP A 210 -11.49 -8.01 -21.33
N SER A 211 -10.71 -8.88 -20.66
CA SER A 211 -10.44 -10.24 -21.10
C SER A 211 -11.67 -11.13 -20.89
N PRO A 212 -12.23 -11.77 -21.94
CA PRO A 212 -13.36 -12.68 -21.79
C PRO A 212 -13.09 -13.84 -20.82
N ALA A 213 -11.85 -14.33 -20.79
CA ALA A 213 -11.45 -15.44 -19.91
C ALA A 213 -11.44 -15.08 -18.42
N HIS A 214 -11.42 -13.78 -18.07
CA HIS A 214 -11.30 -13.32 -16.68
C HIS A 214 -12.56 -12.64 -16.16
N GLN A 215 -13.67 -12.66 -16.89
CA GLN A 215 -14.90 -11.95 -16.51
C GLN A 215 -15.55 -12.52 -15.23
N GLU A 216 -15.41 -13.79 -14.94
CA GLU A 216 -15.90 -14.39 -13.70
C GLU A 216 -15.11 -13.85 -12.51
N LYS A 217 -13.78 -13.86 -12.58
CA LYS A 217 -12.90 -13.30 -11.55
C LYS A 217 -13.12 -11.80 -11.36
N LEU A 218 -13.30 -11.06 -12.43
CA LEU A 218 -13.63 -9.62 -12.37
C LEU A 218 -14.93 -9.38 -11.60
N ARG A 219 -15.98 -10.16 -11.87
CA ARG A 219 -17.27 -10.05 -11.14
C ARG A 219 -17.12 -10.42 -9.67
N GLU A 220 -16.38 -11.48 -9.36
CA GLU A 220 -16.10 -11.89 -7.98
C GLU A 220 -15.45 -10.75 -7.17
N LEU A 221 -14.34 -10.21 -7.68
CA LEU A 221 -13.58 -9.18 -6.97
C LEU A 221 -14.32 -7.84 -6.94
N ARG A 222 -15.10 -7.52 -7.98
CA ARG A 222 -15.98 -6.35 -8.00
C ARG A 222 -17.02 -6.43 -6.87
N ALA A 223 -17.67 -7.57 -6.72
CA ALA A 223 -18.66 -7.79 -5.66
C ALA A 223 -18.03 -7.74 -4.28
N ALA A 224 -16.81 -8.32 -4.11
CA ALA A 224 -16.08 -8.25 -2.85
C ALA A 224 -15.72 -6.81 -2.47
N LEU A 225 -15.29 -5.99 -3.45
CA LEU A 225 -15.01 -4.58 -3.22
C LEU A 225 -16.28 -3.80 -2.88
N ASP A 226 -17.40 -4.04 -3.58
CA ASP A 226 -18.67 -3.36 -3.32
C ASP A 226 -19.16 -3.65 -1.89
N GLN A 227 -19.13 -4.90 -1.46
CA GLN A 227 -19.48 -5.28 -0.11
C GLN A 227 -18.59 -4.60 0.94
N TRP A 228 -17.27 -4.56 0.71
CA TRP A 228 -16.36 -3.88 1.64
C TRP A 228 -16.61 -2.37 1.73
N LEU A 229 -16.91 -1.71 0.63
CA LEU A 229 -17.24 -0.29 0.60
C LEU A 229 -18.50 0.03 1.43
N GLU A 230 -19.49 -0.86 1.37
CA GLU A 230 -20.71 -0.76 2.18
C GLU A 230 -20.42 -0.99 3.67
N ASP A 231 -19.76 -2.09 4.00
CA ASP A 231 -19.43 -2.47 5.37
C ASP A 231 -18.54 -1.43 6.07
N ALA A 232 -17.56 -0.89 5.34
CA ALA A 232 -16.65 0.14 5.83
C ALA A 232 -17.29 1.54 5.87
N ARG A 233 -18.50 1.72 5.30
CA ARG A 233 -19.14 3.02 5.13
C ARG A 233 -18.19 4.04 4.49
N ASP A 234 -17.65 3.69 3.32
CA ASP A 234 -16.60 4.46 2.65
C ASP A 234 -16.97 5.94 2.46
N LEU A 235 -16.32 6.82 3.22
CA LEU A 235 -16.50 8.26 3.14
C LEU A 235 -15.92 8.89 1.87
N GLY A 236 -15.10 8.17 1.11
CA GLY A 236 -14.52 8.66 -0.15
C GLY A 236 -15.58 9.00 -1.23
N ALA A 237 -16.82 8.54 -1.06
CA ALA A 237 -17.96 8.96 -1.92
C ALA A 237 -18.43 10.39 -1.64
N VAL A 238 -18.15 10.92 -0.45
CA VAL A 238 -18.52 12.28 -0.06
C VAL A 238 -17.47 13.25 -0.60
N PRO A 239 -17.86 14.36 -1.25
CA PRO A 239 -16.90 15.35 -1.72
C PRO A 239 -16.00 15.84 -0.59
N GLU A 240 -14.69 15.94 -0.85
CA GLU A 240 -13.70 16.33 0.17
C GLU A 240 -14.03 17.67 0.85
N LYS A 241 -14.52 18.65 0.07
CA LYS A 241 -14.99 19.94 0.60
C LYS A 241 -16.06 19.79 1.68
N GLU A 242 -16.98 18.84 1.49
CA GLU A 242 -18.04 18.56 2.46
C GLU A 242 -17.48 17.86 3.70
N LEU A 243 -16.53 16.92 3.53
CA LEU A 243 -15.84 16.27 4.66
C LEU A 243 -15.08 17.29 5.51
N ILE A 244 -14.42 18.27 4.87
CA ILE A 244 -13.73 19.39 5.55
C ILE A 244 -14.74 20.23 6.32
N GLN A 245 -15.85 20.60 5.70
CA GLN A 245 -16.91 21.40 6.35
C GLN A 245 -17.52 20.69 7.56
N ARG A 246 -17.63 19.36 7.51
CA ARG A 246 -18.12 18.54 8.62
C ARG A 246 -17.04 18.30 9.70
N GLY A 247 -15.81 18.77 9.50
CA GLY A 247 -14.67 18.52 10.41
C GLY A 247 -14.16 17.08 10.45
N LEU A 248 -14.53 16.27 9.45
CA LEU A 248 -14.14 14.85 9.37
C LEU A 248 -12.74 14.66 8.80
N VAL A 249 -12.25 15.59 8.00
CA VAL A 249 -10.89 15.62 7.45
C VAL A 249 -10.32 17.03 7.54
N ALA A 250 -8.99 17.12 7.67
CA ALA A 250 -8.29 18.41 7.67
C ALA A 250 -8.22 19.01 6.26
N ASP A 251 -8.26 20.35 6.16
CA ASP A 251 -8.03 21.07 4.90
C ASP A 251 -6.53 21.08 4.56
N ARG A 252 -6.07 20.00 3.95
CA ARG A 252 -4.66 19.80 3.60
C ARG A 252 -4.17 20.76 2.51
N LEU A 253 -5.03 21.21 1.61
CA LEU A 253 -4.65 22.20 0.61
C LEU A 253 -4.29 23.52 1.25
N LYS A 254 -5.14 24.01 2.17
CA LYS A 254 -4.90 25.24 2.91
C LYS A 254 -3.65 25.14 3.80
N GLU A 255 -3.40 23.99 4.42
CA GLU A 255 -2.16 23.75 5.17
C GLU A 255 -0.93 23.79 4.26
N TYR A 256 -1.02 23.21 3.08
CA TYR A 256 0.06 23.18 2.08
C TYR A 256 0.37 24.58 1.53
N GLU A 257 -0.64 25.36 1.21
CA GLU A 257 -0.49 26.76 0.78
C GLU A 257 0.21 27.60 1.83
N LYS A 258 -0.20 27.50 3.09
CA LYS A 258 0.45 28.17 4.23
C LYS A 258 1.93 27.79 4.43
N ARG A 259 2.29 26.55 4.09
CA ARG A 259 3.69 26.10 4.15
C ARG A 259 4.52 26.72 3.02
N LYS A 260 3.96 26.82 1.81
CA LYS A 260 4.62 27.46 0.67
C LYS A 260 4.93 28.94 0.94
N GLU A 261 4.01 29.65 1.57
CA GLU A 261 4.20 31.06 1.93
C GLU A 261 5.31 31.28 2.98
N LYS A 262 5.63 30.26 3.77
CA LYS A 262 6.65 30.31 4.84
C LYS A 262 8.03 29.80 4.41
N THR A 263 8.15 29.26 3.21
CA THR A 263 9.44 28.79 2.69
C THR A 263 9.94 29.81 1.67
N PRO A 264 11.04 30.55 1.97
CA PRO A 264 11.60 31.58 1.11
C PRO A 264 12.11 31.04 -0.22
#